data_433de9ed5cf2584d2f9ea7d7f8bc9cb3
#
_entry.id   433de9ed5cf2584d2f9ea7d7f8bc9cb3
#
_cell.length_a   1.000
_cell.length_b   1.000
_cell.length_c   1.000
_cell.angle_alpha   90.00
_cell.angle_beta   90.00
_cell.angle_gamma   90.00
#
_symmetry.space_group_name_H-M   'P 1'
#
loop_
_entity.id
_entity.type
_entity.pdbx_description
1 polymer ?
#
loop_
_entity_poly.entity_id
_entity_poly.type
_entity_poly.pdbx_seq_one_letter_code
_entity_poly.pdbx_strand_id
1 'polypeptide(L)'
;HCISSAASDVYKRQVEYGLVTNGPMGAAMKAFETIGTAQVAKSAEQASSLGFLAPSDQITMNRDRLLADAKRKALELHENYIPPEPRTYALPGPTGMAALSLALNDLSLSGQATPHDVVVATKLAKILTGGDSDITETLEEDDILSMEKDTFADLLKNLDTLDRVQHMLETGKPLRN
;
A
#
# COMPACT_ATOMS: atom_id res chain seq x y z
N HIS A 1 1.03 -5.11 10.56
CA HIS A 1 0.63 -4.03 9.67
C HIS A 1 -0.57 -4.47 8.86
N CYS A 2 -1.66 -3.73 9.05
CA CYS A 2 -2.87 -3.91 8.28
C CYS A 2 -2.56 -3.73 6.79
N ILE A 3 -2.99 -4.66 5.95
CA ILE A 3 -2.96 -4.53 4.49
C ILE A 3 -3.98 -3.44 4.05
N SER A 4 -4.71 -2.84 4.99
CA SER A 4 -5.75 -1.86 4.74
C SER A 4 -5.22 -0.58 4.10
N SER A 5 -5.98 0.05 3.27
CA SER A 5 -5.84 1.37 2.63
C SER A 5 -4.42 1.81 2.21
N ALA A 6 -3.37 1.30 2.88
CA ALA A 6 -1.98 1.60 2.58
C ALA A 6 -1.56 1.12 1.18
N ALA A 7 -2.09 -0.02 0.72
CA ALA A 7 -1.72 -0.55 -0.60
C ALA A 7 -2.25 0.34 -1.72
N SER A 8 -3.53 0.72 -1.66
CA SER A 8 -4.13 1.62 -2.63
C SER A 8 -3.50 3.01 -2.57
N ASP A 9 -3.26 3.55 -1.36
CA ASP A 9 -2.64 4.87 -1.20
C ASP A 9 -1.20 4.92 -1.72
N VAL A 10 -0.39 3.90 -1.43
CA VAL A 10 0.99 3.83 -1.94
C VAL A 10 0.98 3.71 -3.46
N TYR A 11 0.13 2.85 -4.04
CA TYR A 11 -0.01 2.70 -5.48
C TYR A 11 -0.42 4.03 -6.14
N LYS A 12 -1.46 4.70 -5.62
CA LYS A 12 -1.93 6.00 -6.12
C LYS A 12 -0.81 7.02 -6.19
N ARG A 13 -0.05 7.16 -5.12
CA ARG A 13 1.04 8.13 -5.03
C ARG A 13 2.19 7.81 -5.95
N GLN A 14 2.50 6.52 -6.17
CA GLN A 14 3.51 6.11 -7.15
C GLN A 14 3.13 6.55 -8.57
N VAL A 15 1.85 6.43 -8.93
CA VAL A 15 1.32 6.86 -10.24
C VAL A 15 1.22 8.38 -10.31
N GLU A 16 0.63 9.01 -9.31
CA GLU A 16 0.29 10.44 -9.29
C GLU A 16 1.53 11.34 -9.32
N TYR A 17 2.58 10.96 -8.61
CA TYR A 17 3.80 11.78 -8.51
C TYR A 17 4.89 11.37 -9.50
N GLY A 18 4.57 10.47 -10.43
CA GLY A 18 5.52 10.06 -11.45
C GLY A 18 6.80 9.42 -10.89
N LEU A 19 6.73 8.83 -9.70
CA LEU A 19 7.86 8.17 -9.05
C LEU A 19 8.29 6.91 -9.81
N VAL A 20 7.43 6.42 -10.71
CA VAL A 20 7.69 5.25 -11.55
C VAL A 20 7.24 5.54 -12.98
N THR A 21 8.15 5.34 -13.93
CA THR A 21 7.94 5.69 -15.35
C THR A 21 7.42 4.53 -16.22
N ASN A 22 7.27 3.34 -15.67
CA ASN A 22 7.03 2.10 -16.43
C ASN A 22 5.57 1.63 -16.43
N GLY A 23 4.61 2.53 -16.46
CA GLY A 23 3.18 2.19 -16.53
C GLY A 23 2.65 1.49 -15.26
N PRO A 24 1.46 0.83 -15.36
CA PRO A 24 0.78 0.23 -14.20
C PRO A 24 1.63 -0.82 -13.48
N MET A 25 2.43 -1.60 -14.23
CA MET A 25 3.28 -2.65 -13.65
C MET A 25 4.39 -2.08 -12.77
N GLY A 26 5.03 -0.99 -13.20
CA GLY A 26 6.09 -0.35 -12.40
C GLY A 26 5.58 0.16 -11.06
N ALA A 27 4.41 0.79 -11.04
CA ALA A 27 3.78 1.28 -9.82
C ALA A 27 3.37 0.12 -8.89
N ALA A 28 2.76 -0.94 -9.43
CA ALA A 28 2.39 -2.12 -8.67
C ALA A 28 3.61 -2.83 -8.05
N MET A 29 4.70 -2.99 -8.80
CA MET A 29 5.95 -3.57 -8.31
C MET A 29 6.56 -2.75 -7.18
N LYS A 30 6.61 -1.42 -7.33
CA LYS A 30 7.16 -0.52 -6.30
C LYS A 30 6.31 -0.51 -5.04
N ALA A 31 4.98 -0.46 -5.17
CA ALA A 31 4.06 -0.58 -4.05
C ALA A 31 4.23 -1.94 -3.34
N PHE A 32 4.31 -3.01 -4.11
CA PHE A 32 4.52 -4.36 -3.59
C PHE A 32 5.83 -4.48 -2.79
N GLU A 33 6.93 -3.99 -3.32
CA GLU A 33 8.23 -3.95 -2.62
C GLU A 33 8.12 -3.15 -1.31
N THR A 34 7.57 -1.94 -1.37
CA THR A 34 7.49 -1.02 -0.22
C THR A 34 6.64 -1.61 0.91
N ILE A 35 5.50 -2.20 0.57
CA ILE A 35 4.56 -2.79 1.54
C ILE A 35 5.08 -4.15 2.01
N GLY A 36 5.50 -5.02 1.08
CA GLY A 36 5.96 -6.38 1.37
C GLY A 36 7.20 -6.41 2.28
N THR A 37 8.08 -5.42 2.15
CA THR A 37 9.26 -5.27 3.02
C THR A 37 8.98 -4.42 4.27
N ALA A 38 7.74 -4.01 4.49
CA ALA A 38 7.30 -3.16 5.60
C ALA A 38 8.19 -1.90 5.77
N GLN A 39 8.53 -1.25 4.66
CA GLN A 39 9.32 -0.03 4.70
C GLN A 39 8.57 1.08 5.43
N VAL A 40 9.20 1.63 6.46
CA VAL A 40 8.69 2.79 7.21
C VAL A 40 9.67 3.94 7.14
N ALA A 41 9.16 5.13 6.88
CA ALA A 41 9.97 6.32 6.86
C ALA A 41 10.37 6.73 8.30
N LYS A 42 11.64 7.09 8.48
CA LYS A 42 12.19 7.59 9.75
C LYS A 42 12.21 9.13 9.81
N SER A 43 11.96 9.80 8.71
CA SER A 43 11.88 11.25 8.58
C SER A 43 10.86 11.65 7.52
N ALA A 44 10.41 12.91 7.53
CA ALA A 44 9.52 13.44 6.50
C ALA A 44 10.18 13.43 5.10
N GLU A 45 11.48 13.70 5.01
CA GLU A 45 12.24 13.62 3.77
C GLU A 45 12.27 12.19 3.20
N GLN A 46 12.51 11.20 4.06
CA GLN A 46 12.44 9.79 3.67
C GLN A 46 11.00 9.39 3.29
N ALA A 47 9.98 9.90 3.99
CA ALA A 47 8.58 9.68 3.65
C ALA A 47 8.25 10.22 2.26
N SER A 48 8.79 11.38 1.89
CA SER A 48 8.64 11.95 0.55
C SER A 48 9.33 11.08 -0.51
N SER A 49 10.55 10.62 -0.27
CA SER A 49 11.27 9.74 -1.21
C SER A 49 10.63 8.36 -1.40
N LEU A 50 9.91 7.86 -0.39
CA LEU A 50 9.13 6.62 -0.46
C LEU A 50 7.72 6.82 -1.05
N GLY A 51 7.33 8.06 -1.37
CA GLY A 51 6.01 8.36 -1.91
C GLY A 51 4.89 8.41 -0.87
N PHE A 52 5.22 8.47 0.43
CA PHE A 52 4.22 8.63 1.49
C PHE A 52 3.75 10.08 1.67
N LEU A 53 4.53 11.05 1.19
CA LEU A 53 4.17 12.46 1.17
C LEU A 53 4.17 12.97 -0.26
N ALA A 54 3.17 13.82 -0.57
CA ALA A 54 3.11 14.59 -1.79
C ALA A 54 4.11 15.76 -1.75
N PRO A 55 4.57 16.25 -2.91
CA PRO A 55 5.36 17.48 -2.97
C PRO A 55 4.64 18.71 -2.39
N SER A 56 3.30 18.69 -2.36
CA SER A 56 2.46 19.73 -1.80
C SER A 56 2.19 19.61 -0.30
N ASP A 57 2.59 18.49 0.31
CA ASP A 57 2.34 18.26 1.73
C ASP A 57 3.23 19.15 2.60
N GLN A 58 2.64 19.75 3.63
CA GLN A 58 3.35 20.56 4.58
C GLN A 58 4.01 19.72 5.67
N ILE A 59 5.24 20.07 6.02
CA ILE A 59 6.00 19.44 7.09
C ILE A 59 6.10 20.41 8.26
N THR A 60 5.58 20.02 9.42
CA THR A 60 5.72 20.77 10.66
C THR A 60 6.74 20.07 11.55
N MET A 61 7.93 20.69 11.72
CA MET A 61 9.02 20.11 12.51
C MET A 61 8.76 20.17 14.03
N ASN A 62 7.98 21.13 14.48
CA ASN A 62 7.64 21.27 15.90
C ASN A 62 6.30 20.58 16.18
N ARG A 63 6.36 19.50 16.97
CA ARG A 63 5.18 18.69 17.32
C ARG A 63 4.10 19.49 18.04
N ASP A 64 4.48 20.45 18.90
CA ASP A 64 3.53 21.25 19.67
C ASP A 64 2.72 22.20 18.78
N ARG A 65 3.24 22.53 17.60
CA ARG A 65 2.57 23.37 16.61
C ARG A 65 1.75 22.59 15.60
N LEU A 66 1.89 21.27 15.54
CA LEU A 66 1.27 20.45 14.49
C LEU A 66 -0.23 20.68 14.36
N LEU A 67 -0.97 20.69 15.47
CA LEU A 67 -2.41 20.91 15.44
C LEU A 67 -2.79 22.33 14.97
N ALA A 68 -2.04 23.34 15.40
CA ALA A 68 -2.27 24.73 14.99
C ALA A 68 -1.98 24.93 13.50
N ASP A 69 -0.89 24.36 13.00
CA ASP A 69 -0.51 24.45 11.59
C ASP A 69 -1.49 23.66 10.70
N ALA A 70 -1.92 22.48 11.13
CA ALA A 70 -2.94 21.68 10.43
C ALA A 70 -4.29 22.41 10.35
N LYS A 71 -4.74 23.02 11.46
CA LYS A 71 -5.97 23.81 11.49
C LYS A 71 -5.87 25.03 10.54
N ARG A 72 -4.78 25.76 10.57
CA ARG A 72 -4.56 26.89 9.67
C ARG A 72 -4.60 26.45 8.21
N LYS A 73 -3.93 25.36 7.88
CA LYS A 73 -3.93 24.81 6.51
C LYS A 73 -5.31 24.35 6.07
N ALA A 74 -6.07 23.71 6.94
CA ALA A 74 -7.44 23.30 6.63
C ALA A 74 -8.36 24.50 6.34
N LEU A 75 -8.22 25.59 7.12
CA LEU A 75 -8.99 26.81 6.89
C LEU A 75 -8.59 27.50 5.58
N GLU A 76 -7.31 27.54 5.24
CA GLU A 76 -6.82 28.08 3.95
C GLU A 76 -7.41 27.28 2.76
N LEU A 77 -7.45 25.96 2.86
CA LEU A 77 -7.97 25.08 1.82
C LEU A 77 -9.51 25.15 1.70
N HIS A 78 -10.21 25.44 2.79
CA HIS A 78 -11.66 25.47 2.81
C HIS A 78 -12.26 26.56 1.92
N GLU A 79 -11.62 27.72 1.79
CA GLU A 79 -12.15 28.87 1.04
C GLU A 79 -12.42 28.56 -0.45
N ASN A 80 -11.60 27.68 -1.04
CA ASN A 80 -11.72 27.32 -2.47
C ASN A 80 -11.76 25.81 -2.68
N TYR A 81 -12.28 25.05 -1.69
CA TYR A 81 -12.33 23.60 -1.79
C TYR A 81 -13.29 23.13 -2.86
N ILE A 82 -12.76 22.41 -3.83
CA ILE A 82 -13.52 21.65 -4.82
C ILE A 82 -13.27 20.18 -4.56
N PRO A 83 -14.31 19.37 -4.29
CA PRO A 83 -14.14 17.94 -4.11
C PRO A 83 -13.45 17.34 -5.35
N PRO A 84 -12.43 16.50 -5.17
CA PRO A 84 -11.80 15.82 -6.30
C PRO A 84 -12.81 14.87 -6.96
N GLU A 85 -12.74 14.74 -8.28
CA GLU A 85 -13.54 13.74 -8.99
C GLU A 85 -13.03 12.33 -8.62
N PRO A 86 -13.94 11.33 -8.59
CA PRO A 86 -13.56 9.94 -8.39
C PRO A 86 -12.53 9.52 -9.44
N ARG A 87 -11.46 8.87 -8.98
CA ARG A 87 -10.39 8.41 -9.86
C ARG A 87 -10.58 6.94 -10.21
N THR A 88 -10.19 6.60 -11.42
CA THR A 88 -10.11 5.23 -11.90
C THR A 88 -8.65 4.81 -12.05
N TYR A 89 -8.38 3.52 -11.85
CA TYR A 89 -7.06 2.92 -11.88
C TYR A 89 -7.01 1.78 -12.88
N ALA A 90 -6.10 1.85 -13.84
CA ALA A 90 -5.77 0.73 -14.70
C ALA A 90 -4.68 -0.09 -14.00
N LEU A 91 -5.01 -1.30 -13.58
CA LEU A 91 -4.09 -2.20 -12.89
C LEU A 91 -3.53 -3.26 -13.87
N PRO A 92 -2.36 -3.87 -13.58
CA PRO A 92 -1.67 -4.73 -14.55
C PRO A 92 -2.33 -6.10 -14.78
N GLY A 93 -3.40 -6.42 -14.06
CA GLY A 93 -4.19 -7.65 -14.25
C GLY A 93 -3.41 -8.95 -14.05
N PRO A 94 -3.83 -10.03 -14.72
CA PRO A 94 -3.22 -11.36 -14.58
C PRO A 94 -1.73 -11.40 -14.96
N THR A 95 -1.29 -10.59 -15.91
CA THR A 95 0.12 -10.49 -16.30
C THR A 95 0.98 -9.95 -15.15
N GLY A 96 0.47 -8.92 -14.46
CA GLY A 96 1.12 -8.38 -13.27
C GLY A 96 1.16 -9.39 -12.13
N MET A 97 0.06 -10.12 -11.92
CA MET A 97 0.00 -11.19 -10.93
C MET A 97 1.04 -12.28 -11.20
N ALA A 98 1.20 -12.71 -12.44
CA ALA A 98 2.22 -13.71 -12.83
C ALA A 98 3.65 -13.21 -12.54
N ALA A 99 3.95 -11.95 -12.87
CA ALA A 99 5.27 -11.36 -12.62
C ALA A 99 5.57 -11.25 -11.11
N LEU A 100 4.61 -10.79 -10.30
CA LEU A 100 4.77 -10.72 -8.84
C LEU A 100 4.88 -12.12 -8.20
N SER A 101 4.14 -13.09 -8.71
CA SER A 101 4.22 -14.49 -8.24
C SER A 101 5.61 -15.09 -8.50
N LEU A 102 6.21 -14.78 -9.66
CA LEU A 102 7.57 -15.24 -9.97
C LEU A 102 8.60 -14.61 -9.00
N ALA A 103 8.51 -13.31 -8.74
CA ALA A 103 9.38 -12.64 -7.78
C ALA A 103 9.23 -13.20 -6.36
N LEU A 104 7.99 -13.53 -5.95
CA LEU A 104 7.74 -14.19 -4.65
C LEU A 104 8.35 -15.58 -4.56
N ASN A 105 8.27 -16.34 -5.64
CA ASN A 105 8.87 -17.67 -5.69
C ASN A 105 10.40 -17.59 -5.49
N ASP A 106 11.06 -16.63 -6.12
CA ASP A 106 12.50 -16.40 -5.96
C ASP A 106 12.87 -16.03 -4.51
N LEU A 107 12.05 -15.18 -3.85
CA LEU A 107 12.24 -14.84 -2.44
C LEU A 107 12.03 -16.04 -1.51
N SER A 108 11.07 -16.91 -1.83
CA SER A 108 10.83 -18.14 -1.09
C SER A 108 12.00 -19.12 -1.25
N LEU A 109 12.47 -19.35 -2.47
CA LEU A 109 13.58 -20.26 -2.75
C LEU A 109 14.90 -19.80 -2.15
N SER A 110 15.12 -18.49 -2.06
CA SER A 110 16.28 -17.89 -1.39
C SER A 110 16.19 -17.87 0.13
N GLY A 111 15.07 -18.32 0.71
CA GLY A 111 14.84 -18.32 2.17
C GLY A 111 14.61 -16.91 2.76
N GLN A 112 14.36 -15.91 1.92
CA GLN A 112 14.08 -14.56 2.40
C GLN A 112 12.63 -14.37 2.84
N ALA A 113 11.70 -15.19 2.32
CA ALA A 113 10.30 -15.22 2.71
C ALA A 113 9.95 -16.54 3.41
N THR A 114 9.24 -16.45 4.54
CA THR A 114 8.67 -17.61 5.21
C THR A 114 7.45 -18.13 4.44
N PRO A 115 6.99 -19.37 4.68
CA PRO A 115 5.77 -19.87 4.03
C PRO A 115 4.57 -18.93 4.18
N HIS A 116 4.38 -18.37 5.36
CA HIS A 116 3.27 -17.45 5.61
C HIS A 116 3.50 -16.05 5.00
N ASP A 117 4.75 -15.58 4.89
CA ASP A 117 5.07 -14.37 4.13
C ASP A 117 4.62 -14.51 2.67
N VAL A 118 4.80 -15.68 2.05
CA VAL A 118 4.35 -15.96 0.68
C VAL A 118 2.82 -15.88 0.58
N VAL A 119 2.09 -16.44 1.55
CA VAL A 119 0.62 -16.35 1.59
C VAL A 119 0.16 -14.90 1.63
N VAL A 120 0.68 -14.11 2.55
CA VAL A 120 0.30 -12.70 2.71
C VAL A 120 0.69 -11.88 1.48
N ALA A 121 1.90 -12.08 0.97
CA ALA A 121 2.37 -11.35 -0.20
C ALA A 121 1.62 -11.73 -1.49
N THR A 122 1.17 -12.97 -1.64
CA THR A 122 0.31 -13.39 -2.76
C THR A 122 -1.04 -12.66 -2.71
N LYS A 123 -1.62 -12.52 -1.53
CA LYS A 123 -2.86 -11.76 -1.34
C LYS A 123 -2.67 -10.25 -1.64
N LEU A 124 -1.54 -9.66 -1.21
CA LEU A 124 -1.18 -8.29 -1.56
C LEU A 124 -0.99 -8.13 -3.07
N ALA A 125 -0.29 -9.05 -3.72
CA ALA A 125 -0.11 -9.04 -5.18
C ALA A 125 -1.45 -9.05 -5.91
N LYS A 126 -2.42 -9.85 -5.46
CA LYS A 126 -3.77 -9.89 -6.03
C LYS A 126 -4.46 -8.52 -5.98
N ILE A 127 -4.38 -7.80 -4.87
CA ILE A 127 -4.96 -6.45 -4.73
C ILE A 127 -4.28 -5.47 -5.69
N LEU A 128 -2.94 -5.43 -5.67
CA LEU A 128 -2.15 -4.48 -6.47
C LEU A 128 -2.21 -4.72 -7.99
N THR A 129 -2.67 -5.89 -8.38
CA THR A 129 -2.86 -6.24 -9.80
C THR A 129 -4.31 -6.17 -10.27
N GLY A 130 -5.25 -5.88 -9.36
CA GLY A 130 -6.68 -5.75 -9.70
C GLY A 130 -7.44 -7.08 -9.65
N GLY A 131 -6.91 -8.09 -8.98
CA GLY A 131 -7.58 -9.38 -8.85
C GLY A 131 -7.73 -10.11 -10.18
N ASP A 132 -8.98 -10.37 -10.55
CA ASP A 132 -9.33 -11.07 -11.78
C ASP A 132 -9.73 -10.11 -12.93
N SER A 133 -9.54 -8.78 -12.74
CA SER A 133 -9.88 -7.78 -13.75
C SER A 133 -8.95 -7.83 -14.96
N ASP A 134 -9.49 -7.51 -16.14
CA ASP A 134 -8.69 -7.36 -17.35
C ASP A 134 -7.84 -6.08 -17.32
N ILE A 135 -6.69 -6.09 -17.97
CA ILE A 135 -5.80 -4.92 -18.07
C ILE A 135 -6.47 -3.70 -18.75
N THR A 136 -7.52 -3.94 -19.53
CA THR A 136 -8.31 -2.90 -20.20
C THR A 136 -9.41 -2.32 -19.32
N GLU A 137 -9.72 -2.96 -18.20
CA GLU A 137 -10.71 -2.51 -17.23
C GLU A 137 -10.09 -1.45 -16.32
N THR A 138 -10.89 -0.46 -15.97
CA THR A 138 -10.55 0.53 -14.95
C THR A 138 -11.35 0.25 -13.69
N LEU A 139 -10.67 0.21 -12.55
CA LEU A 139 -11.28 0.03 -11.24
C LEU A 139 -11.41 1.36 -10.54
N GLU A 140 -12.50 1.54 -9.81
CA GLU A 140 -12.67 2.65 -8.88
C GLU A 140 -11.96 2.36 -7.56
N GLU A 141 -11.79 3.38 -6.75
CA GLU A 141 -11.17 3.25 -5.43
C GLU A 141 -11.94 2.28 -4.54
N ASP A 142 -13.27 2.33 -4.58
CA ASP A 142 -14.15 1.47 -3.79
C ASP A 142 -14.01 -0.02 -4.18
N ASP A 143 -13.73 -0.32 -5.45
CA ASP A 143 -13.45 -1.68 -5.90
C ASP A 143 -12.18 -2.23 -5.25
N ILE A 144 -11.11 -1.41 -5.23
CA ILE A 144 -9.82 -1.78 -4.63
C ILE A 144 -9.97 -1.94 -3.10
N LEU A 145 -10.67 -1.02 -2.44
CA LEU A 145 -10.94 -1.10 -1.00
C LEU A 145 -11.80 -2.33 -0.65
N SER A 146 -12.75 -2.69 -1.50
CA SER A 146 -13.55 -3.92 -1.33
C SER A 146 -12.68 -5.16 -1.43
N MET A 147 -11.78 -5.23 -2.42
CA MET A 147 -10.82 -6.33 -2.54
C MET A 147 -9.87 -6.40 -1.33
N GLU A 148 -9.40 -5.27 -0.81
CA GLU A 148 -8.56 -5.23 0.40
C GLU A 148 -9.31 -5.79 1.61
N LYS A 149 -10.54 -5.34 1.84
CA LYS A 149 -11.40 -5.79 2.93
C LYS A 149 -11.65 -7.30 2.87
N ASP A 150 -12.03 -7.81 1.69
CA ASP A 150 -12.36 -9.23 1.54
C ASP A 150 -11.10 -10.10 1.69
N THR A 151 -9.98 -9.64 1.15
CA THR A 151 -8.68 -10.30 1.28
C THR A 151 -8.21 -10.35 2.73
N PHE A 152 -8.37 -9.24 3.47
CA PHE A 152 -8.02 -9.20 4.89
C PHE A 152 -8.92 -10.11 5.73
N ALA A 153 -10.24 -10.09 5.49
CA ALA A 153 -11.18 -10.99 6.16
C ALA A 153 -10.87 -12.47 5.88
N ASP A 154 -10.36 -12.79 4.69
CA ASP A 154 -9.93 -14.14 4.35
C ASP A 154 -8.62 -14.53 5.05
N LEU A 155 -7.64 -13.62 5.13
CA LEU A 155 -6.41 -13.83 5.89
C LEU A 155 -6.66 -14.11 7.38
N LEU A 156 -7.65 -13.45 8.00
CA LEU A 156 -8.00 -13.68 9.39
C LEU A 156 -8.56 -15.08 9.68
N LYS A 157 -8.91 -15.86 8.66
CA LYS A 157 -9.29 -17.27 8.82
C LYS A 157 -8.07 -18.20 8.94
N ASN A 158 -6.86 -17.71 8.68
CA ASN A 158 -5.62 -18.46 8.77
C ASN A 158 -5.00 -18.31 10.17
N LEU A 159 -4.67 -19.44 10.81
CA LEU A 159 -4.09 -19.48 12.15
C LEU A 159 -2.75 -18.73 12.23
N ASP A 160 -1.89 -18.86 11.22
CA ASP A 160 -0.61 -18.17 11.20
C ASP A 160 -0.78 -16.65 11.16
N THR A 161 -1.85 -16.16 10.51
CA THR A 161 -2.19 -14.73 10.55
C THR A 161 -2.65 -14.31 11.95
N LEU A 162 -3.49 -15.11 12.59
CA LEU A 162 -3.96 -14.84 13.95
C LEU A 162 -2.80 -14.83 14.94
N ASP A 163 -1.86 -15.75 14.81
CA ASP A 163 -0.64 -15.78 15.64
C ASP A 163 0.19 -14.50 15.48
N ARG A 164 0.32 -13.98 14.24
CA ARG A 164 1.00 -12.69 14.00
C ARG A 164 0.27 -11.52 14.65
N VAL A 165 -1.05 -11.49 14.55
CA VAL A 165 -1.88 -10.45 15.18
C VAL A 165 -1.74 -10.50 16.69
N GLN A 166 -1.90 -11.69 17.28
CA GLN A 166 -1.76 -11.88 18.73
C GLN A 166 -0.38 -11.47 19.22
N HIS A 167 0.68 -11.95 18.57
CA HIS A 167 2.06 -11.62 18.95
C HIS A 167 2.33 -10.10 18.88
N MET A 168 1.81 -9.44 17.84
CA MET A 168 1.95 -7.98 17.71
C MET A 168 1.22 -7.24 18.84
N LEU A 169 0.03 -7.68 19.23
CA LEU A 169 -0.74 -7.07 20.33
C LEU A 169 -0.06 -7.27 21.67
N GLU A 170 0.55 -8.43 21.91
CA GLU A 170 1.21 -8.77 23.17
C GLU A 170 2.59 -8.13 23.31
N THR A 171 3.37 -8.08 22.23
CA THR A 171 4.79 -7.71 22.29
C THR A 171 5.14 -6.39 21.60
N GLY A 172 4.26 -5.87 20.76
CA GLY A 172 4.53 -4.72 19.88
C GLY A 172 5.54 -5.02 18.76
N LYS A 173 5.89 -6.31 18.54
CA LYS A 173 6.88 -6.73 17.54
C LYS A 173 6.29 -7.67 16.50
N PRO A 174 6.78 -7.63 15.25
CA PRO A 174 6.33 -8.56 14.22
C PRO A 174 6.80 -9.99 14.52
N LEU A 175 5.90 -10.96 14.30
CA LEU A 175 6.24 -12.39 14.26
C LEU A 175 6.53 -12.79 12.80
N ARG A 176 7.52 -13.60 12.59
CA ARG A 176 7.81 -14.26 11.30
C ARG A 176 7.70 -15.77 11.49
N ASN A 177 6.60 -16.34 11.04
CA ASN A 177 6.27 -17.76 11.08
C ASN A 177 6.15 -18.34 9.68
#